data_d5f92073afbc570fb4ee92a56aad7fe4
#
_entry.id   d5f92073afbc570fb4ee92a56aad7fe4
#
_cell.length_a   1.000
_cell.length_b   1.000
_cell.length_c   1.000
_cell.angle_alpha   90.00
_cell.angle_beta   90.00
_cell.angle_gamma   90.00
#
_symmetry.space_group_name_H-M   'P 1'
#
loop_
_entity.id
_entity.type
_entity.pdbx_description
1 polymer ?
#
loop_
_entity_poly.entity_id
_entity_poly.type
_entity_poly.pdbx_seq_one_letter_code
_entity_poly.pdbx_strand_id
1 'polypeptide(L)'
;AASGGKWTKLATVKETVLKYQDKKITANASYRYTVRAWYKSSTRTYMSVYTPGEVIKAAPALQKVSSVKKEKNGIRIRWKAQKNCDGYRIYRKKKGEKYKLLATISKGTSTSYLDKKAQKGVLYSYAVKAYVKEPYGKVYSRYTGSSYIKR
;
A
#
# COMPACT_ATOMS: atom_id res chain seq x y z
N ALA A 1 15.88 -10.72 0.98
CA ALA A 1 16.70 -9.70 1.65
C ALA A 1 16.25 -8.31 1.19
N ALA A 2 16.37 -7.29 2.03
CA ALA A 2 16.31 -5.92 1.57
C ALA A 2 17.47 -5.68 0.58
N SER A 3 17.34 -4.70 -0.32
CA SER A 3 18.38 -4.37 -1.30
C SER A 3 19.75 -4.22 -0.61
N GLY A 4 20.73 -5.03 -0.99
CA GLY A 4 22.08 -5.06 -0.40
C GLY A 4 22.27 -5.89 0.89
N GLY A 5 21.20 -6.50 1.43
CA GLY A 5 21.28 -7.32 2.64
C GLY A 5 21.64 -8.78 2.39
N LYS A 6 22.09 -9.49 3.46
CA LYS A 6 22.30 -10.93 3.42
C LYS A 6 20.98 -11.69 3.20
N TRP A 7 21.01 -12.77 2.44
CA TRP A 7 19.86 -13.66 2.27
C TRP A 7 19.48 -14.31 3.59
N THR A 8 18.21 -14.25 3.94
CA THR A 8 17.65 -14.89 5.13
C THR A 8 16.66 -15.96 4.69
N LYS A 9 16.82 -17.17 5.19
CA LYS A 9 15.88 -18.26 4.93
C LYS A 9 14.53 -17.96 5.62
N LEU A 10 13.47 -17.89 4.83
CA LEU A 10 12.10 -17.64 5.31
C LEU A 10 11.40 -18.95 5.67
N ALA A 11 11.51 -19.95 4.82
CA ALA A 11 10.83 -21.23 5.00
C ALA A 11 11.56 -22.35 4.24
N THR A 12 11.27 -23.58 4.65
CA THR A 12 11.48 -24.79 3.85
C THR A 12 10.09 -25.38 3.60
N VAL A 13 9.77 -25.67 2.35
CA VAL A 13 8.48 -26.19 1.93
C VAL A 13 8.65 -27.54 1.24
N LYS A 14 7.58 -28.36 1.21
CA LYS A 14 7.56 -29.63 0.48
C LYS A 14 7.62 -29.36 -1.03
N GLU A 15 8.09 -30.33 -1.79
CA GLU A 15 8.22 -30.27 -3.27
C GLU A 15 6.90 -29.97 -3.99
N THR A 16 5.78 -30.36 -3.41
CA THR A 16 4.43 -30.11 -3.96
C THR A 16 3.93 -28.67 -3.74
N VAL A 17 4.64 -27.85 -2.95
CA VAL A 17 4.24 -26.48 -2.61
C VAL A 17 4.77 -25.50 -3.66
N LEU A 18 3.90 -25.05 -4.56
CA LEU A 18 4.22 -24.14 -5.66
C LEU A 18 4.07 -22.65 -5.31
N LYS A 19 3.55 -22.32 -4.12
CA LYS A 19 3.32 -20.93 -3.68
C LYS A 19 3.71 -20.75 -2.23
N TYR A 20 4.40 -19.67 -1.92
CA TYR A 20 4.71 -19.25 -0.57
C TYR A 20 4.31 -17.79 -0.35
N GLN A 21 3.70 -17.48 0.78
CA GLN A 21 3.30 -16.12 1.15
C GLN A 21 4.12 -15.65 2.36
N ASP A 22 4.97 -14.65 2.16
CA ASP A 22 5.63 -13.97 3.26
C ASP A 22 4.62 -13.04 3.98
N LYS A 23 4.28 -13.38 5.22
CA LYS A 23 3.36 -12.61 6.07
C LYS A 23 4.08 -11.60 6.97
N LYS A 24 5.43 -11.61 7.00
CA LYS A 24 6.25 -10.78 7.89
C LYS A 24 6.87 -9.58 7.19
N ILE A 25 6.19 -9.06 6.17
CA ILE A 25 6.66 -7.89 5.43
C ILE A 25 6.36 -6.58 6.15
N THR A 26 7.30 -5.64 6.08
CA THR A 26 7.12 -4.26 6.56
C THR A 26 6.59 -3.39 5.43
N ALA A 27 5.55 -2.60 5.68
CA ALA A 27 4.99 -1.68 4.70
C ALA A 27 6.04 -0.70 4.18
N ASN A 28 6.01 -0.41 2.87
CA ASN A 28 6.96 0.46 2.16
C ASN A 28 8.42 -0.02 2.13
N ALA A 29 8.74 -1.19 2.68
CA ALA A 29 10.06 -1.78 2.56
C ALA A 29 10.24 -2.46 1.21
N SER A 30 11.48 -2.49 0.71
CA SER A 30 11.84 -3.19 -0.52
C SER A 30 12.34 -4.59 -0.21
N TYR A 31 11.93 -5.57 -0.98
CA TYR A 31 12.28 -6.98 -0.82
C TYR A 31 12.73 -7.59 -2.13
N ARG A 32 13.60 -8.56 -2.02
CA ARG A 32 13.97 -9.51 -3.07
C ARG A 32 13.72 -10.91 -2.56
N TYR A 33 13.24 -11.78 -3.42
CA TYR A 33 13.01 -13.18 -3.10
C TYR A 33 13.76 -14.08 -4.06
N THR A 34 14.15 -15.25 -3.56
CA THR A 34 14.68 -16.34 -4.36
C THR A 34 14.23 -17.67 -3.77
N VAL A 35 14.22 -18.70 -4.60
CA VAL A 35 13.90 -20.08 -4.21
C VAL A 35 15.07 -20.96 -4.58
N ARG A 36 15.39 -21.92 -3.73
CA ARG A 36 16.38 -22.96 -4.00
C ARG A 36 15.73 -24.33 -3.83
N ALA A 37 15.90 -25.21 -4.79
CA ALA A 37 15.64 -26.62 -4.58
C ALA A 37 16.74 -27.22 -3.69
N TRP A 38 16.40 -28.21 -2.92
CA TRP A 38 17.35 -28.95 -2.09
C TRP A 38 17.07 -30.44 -2.11
N TYR A 39 18.14 -31.20 -1.98
CA TYR A 39 18.11 -32.65 -1.85
C TYR A 39 19.02 -33.05 -0.71
N LYS A 40 18.60 -34.00 0.13
CA LYS A 40 19.37 -34.52 1.22
C LYS A 40 19.69 -36.00 0.96
N SER A 41 20.97 -36.34 0.86
CA SER A 41 21.43 -37.70 0.92
C SER A 41 21.68 -38.11 2.41
N SER A 42 22.12 -39.34 2.64
CA SER A 42 22.49 -39.79 3.98
C SER A 42 23.58 -38.94 4.63
N THR A 43 24.48 -38.37 3.85
CA THR A 43 25.70 -37.68 4.34
C THR A 43 25.71 -36.18 4.07
N ARG A 44 25.01 -35.69 3.03
CA ARG A 44 25.10 -34.29 2.58
C ARG A 44 23.77 -33.72 2.15
N THR A 45 23.67 -32.37 2.24
CA THR A 45 22.59 -31.59 1.63
C THR A 45 23.12 -30.85 0.41
N TYR A 46 22.48 -31.06 -0.72
CA TYR A 46 22.76 -30.36 -1.98
C TYR A 46 21.72 -29.28 -2.20
N MET A 47 22.14 -28.14 -2.74
CA MET A 47 21.26 -27.01 -3.03
C MET A 47 21.49 -26.53 -4.46
N SER A 48 20.40 -26.22 -5.17
CA SER A 48 20.49 -25.63 -6.49
C SER A 48 21.17 -24.25 -6.45
N VAL A 49 21.72 -23.82 -7.59
CA VAL A 49 21.98 -22.40 -7.83
C VAL A 49 20.65 -21.63 -7.80
N TYR A 50 20.71 -20.32 -7.70
CA TYR A 50 19.51 -19.49 -7.72
C TYR A 50 19.75 -18.18 -8.46
N THR A 51 18.67 -17.62 -9.01
CA THR A 51 18.65 -16.27 -9.55
C THR A 51 17.75 -15.41 -8.66
N PRO A 52 18.25 -14.32 -8.12
CA PRO A 52 17.40 -13.40 -7.37
C PRO A 52 16.31 -12.82 -8.26
N GLY A 53 15.07 -12.80 -7.78
CA GLY A 53 13.99 -12.06 -8.41
C GLY A 53 14.23 -10.54 -8.39
N GLU A 54 13.38 -9.79 -9.04
CA GLU A 54 13.41 -8.34 -9.01
C GLU A 54 13.13 -7.77 -7.61
N VAL A 55 13.59 -6.54 -7.37
CA VAL A 55 13.24 -5.81 -6.15
C VAL A 55 11.81 -5.34 -6.26
N ILE A 56 11.00 -5.72 -5.28
CA ILE A 56 9.60 -5.29 -5.16
C ILE A 56 9.39 -4.48 -3.88
N LYS A 57 8.51 -3.50 -3.92
CA LYS A 57 8.13 -2.69 -2.77
C LYS A 57 6.83 -3.20 -2.14
N ALA A 58 6.83 -3.44 -0.84
CA ALA A 58 5.62 -3.81 -0.13
C ALA A 58 4.59 -2.67 -0.17
N ALA A 59 3.30 -3.03 -0.21
CA ALA A 59 2.22 -2.05 -0.19
C ALA A 59 2.31 -1.12 1.03
N PRO A 60 1.90 0.15 0.89
CA PRO A 60 1.81 1.06 2.01
C PRO A 60 0.86 0.54 3.10
N ALA A 61 1.11 0.90 4.35
CA ALA A 61 0.25 0.55 5.48
C ALA A 61 -1.18 1.09 5.30
N LEU A 62 -2.13 0.58 6.09
CA LEU A 62 -3.51 1.06 6.10
C LEU A 62 -3.55 2.59 6.24
N GLN A 63 -4.17 3.27 5.28
CA GLN A 63 -4.35 4.71 5.30
C GLN A 63 -5.70 5.08 5.88
N LYS A 64 -5.70 6.00 6.84
CA LYS A 64 -6.91 6.53 7.49
C LYS A 64 -7.03 8.03 7.23
N VAL A 65 -8.27 8.50 7.07
CA VAL A 65 -8.61 9.92 7.15
C VAL A 65 -8.61 10.30 8.63
N SER A 66 -7.82 11.30 9.03
CA SER A 66 -7.72 11.76 10.41
C SER A 66 -8.79 12.78 10.77
N SER A 67 -9.19 13.62 9.80
CA SER A 67 -10.31 14.55 9.98
C SER A 67 -10.92 14.97 8.66
N VAL A 68 -12.20 15.33 8.71
CA VAL A 68 -12.94 16.05 7.66
C VAL A 68 -13.62 17.25 8.28
N LYS A 69 -13.43 18.44 7.70
CA LYS A 69 -14.00 19.69 8.23
C LYS A 69 -14.59 20.52 7.09
N LYS A 70 -15.75 21.12 7.34
CA LYS A 70 -16.33 22.13 6.45
C LYS A 70 -15.52 23.42 6.54
N GLU A 71 -15.18 23.98 5.40
CA GLU A 71 -14.53 25.29 5.24
C GLU A 71 -15.36 26.17 4.31
N LYS A 72 -15.09 27.49 4.28
CA LYS A 72 -15.83 28.44 3.43
C LYS A 72 -15.92 27.98 1.97
N ASN A 73 -14.82 27.44 1.42
CA ASN A 73 -14.70 27.12 0.00
C ASN A 73 -14.74 25.60 -0.28
N GLY A 74 -15.13 24.74 0.67
CA GLY A 74 -15.13 23.31 0.42
C GLY A 74 -15.17 22.46 1.69
N ILE A 75 -14.75 21.20 1.54
CA ILE A 75 -14.52 20.27 2.64
C ILE A 75 -13.03 19.96 2.68
N ARG A 76 -12.37 20.20 3.82
CA ARG A 76 -10.97 19.86 4.04
C ARG A 76 -10.88 18.44 4.56
N ILE A 77 -10.12 17.61 3.87
CA ILE A 77 -9.76 16.26 4.25
C ILE A 77 -8.32 16.28 4.76
N ARG A 78 -8.03 15.65 5.91
CA ARG A 78 -6.68 15.51 6.45
C ARG A 78 -6.36 14.05 6.74
N TRP A 79 -5.08 13.69 6.63
CA TRP A 79 -4.53 12.38 6.94
C TRP A 79 -3.10 12.50 7.45
N LYS A 80 -2.58 11.42 8.03
CA LYS A 80 -1.16 11.35 8.43
C LYS A 80 -0.33 10.88 7.24
N ALA A 81 0.75 11.58 6.93
CA ALA A 81 1.69 11.15 5.89
C ALA A 81 2.32 9.79 6.26
N GLN A 82 2.53 8.95 5.25
CA GLN A 82 3.29 7.70 5.40
C GLN A 82 4.72 7.90 4.91
N LYS A 83 5.68 7.27 5.59
CA LYS A 83 7.06 7.24 5.15
C LYS A 83 7.17 6.47 3.83
N ASN A 84 8.05 6.92 2.96
CA ASN A 84 8.40 6.25 1.70
C ASN A 84 7.22 5.96 0.75
N CYS A 85 6.12 6.72 0.81
CA CYS A 85 5.09 6.68 -0.21
C CYS A 85 5.31 7.80 -1.25
N ASP A 86 4.87 7.57 -2.48
CA ASP A 86 5.04 8.50 -3.59
C ASP A 86 3.87 9.47 -3.72
N GLY A 87 2.73 9.16 -3.09
CA GLY A 87 1.58 10.04 -3.14
C GLY A 87 0.30 9.40 -2.64
N TYR A 88 -0.82 10.09 -2.92
CA TYR A 88 -2.14 9.72 -2.43
C TYR A 88 -3.19 9.80 -3.52
N ARG A 89 -4.20 8.92 -3.45
CA ARG A 89 -5.48 9.04 -4.16
C ARG A 89 -6.57 9.34 -3.17
N ILE A 90 -7.31 10.42 -3.44
CA ILE A 90 -8.45 10.87 -2.65
C ILE A 90 -9.71 10.38 -3.32
N TYR A 91 -10.58 9.75 -2.57
CA TYR A 91 -11.87 9.25 -3.02
C TYR A 91 -12.99 9.94 -2.27
N ARG A 92 -14.12 10.14 -2.93
CA ARG A 92 -15.33 10.71 -2.36
C ARG A 92 -16.53 9.84 -2.74
N LYS A 93 -17.49 9.72 -1.83
CA LYS A 93 -18.83 9.21 -2.14
C LYS A 93 -19.89 10.09 -1.51
N LYS A 94 -21.05 10.20 -2.14
CA LYS A 94 -22.29 10.66 -1.50
C LYS A 94 -22.88 9.53 -0.67
N LYS A 95 -23.78 9.85 0.27
CA LYS A 95 -24.51 8.81 1.02
C LYS A 95 -25.29 7.93 0.05
N GLY A 96 -25.17 6.61 0.20
CA GLY A 96 -25.77 5.61 -0.70
C GLY A 96 -24.92 5.27 -1.95
N GLU A 97 -23.88 6.04 -2.30
CA GLU A 97 -23.04 5.78 -3.46
C GLU A 97 -21.74 5.03 -3.14
N LYS A 98 -21.08 4.50 -4.18
CA LYS A 98 -19.71 3.95 -4.11
C LYS A 98 -18.67 5.07 -4.15
N TYR A 99 -17.47 4.82 -3.62
CA TYR A 99 -16.35 5.73 -3.72
C TYR A 99 -15.89 5.92 -5.16
N LYS A 100 -15.80 7.19 -5.60
CA LYS A 100 -15.24 7.61 -6.89
C LYS A 100 -13.95 8.37 -6.65
N LEU A 101 -12.96 8.24 -7.54
CA LEU A 101 -11.71 8.98 -7.49
C LEU A 101 -12.00 10.48 -7.64
N LEU A 102 -11.51 11.27 -6.69
CA LEU A 102 -11.67 12.72 -6.68
C LEU A 102 -10.38 13.43 -7.12
N ALA A 103 -9.23 12.98 -6.61
CA ALA A 103 -7.94 13.57 -6.92
C ALA A 103 -6.79 12.58 -6.74
N THR A 104 -5.69 12.83 -7.45
CA THR A 104 -4.39 12.16 -7.24
C THR A 104 -3.36 13.22 -6.87
N ILE A 105 -2.61 12.99 -5.80
CA ILE A 105 -1.55 13.85 -5.28
C ILE A 105 -0.23 13.10 -5.43
N SER A 106 0.70 13.62 -6.23
CA SER A 106 2.02 13.00 -6.49
C SER A 106 3.11 13.49 -5.51
N LYS A 107 2.72 13.80 -4.27
CA LYS A 107 3.62 14.24 -3.21
C LYS A 107 3.36 13.42 -1.96
N GLY A 108 4.29 12.51 -1.62
CA GLY A 108 4.17 11.59 -0.48
C GLY A 108 4.15 12.25 0.90
N THR A 109 4.60 13.50 1.00
CA THR A 109 4.55 14.30 2.24
C THR A 109 3.25 15.06 2.44
N SER A 110 2.32 15.01 1.48
CA SER A 110 1.03 15.71 1.60
C SER A 110 0.16 15.11 2.71
N THR A 111 -0.53 15.97 3.45
CA THR A 111 -1.37 15.61 4.60
C THR A 111 -2.78 16.15 4.51
N SER A 112 -3.12 16.89 3.45
CA SER A 112 -4.47 17.44 3.28
C SER A 112 -4.86 17.66 1.83
N TYR A 113 -6.18 17.73 1.61
CA TYR A 113 -6.80 18.09 0.33
C TYR A 113 -8.08 18.90 0.60
N LEU A 114 -8.35 19.93 -0.20
CA LEU A 114 -9.58 20.70 -0.14
C LEU A 114 -10.48 20.34 -1.33
N ASP A 115 -11.60 19.69 -1.05
CA ASP A 115 -12.65 19.42 -2.04
C ASP A 115 -13.53 20.66 -2.26
N LYS A 116 -13.16 21.46 -3.23
CA LYS A 116 -13.93 22.65 -3.65
C LYS A 116 -15.19 22.29 -4.44
N LYS A 117 -15.32 21.04 -4.93
CA LYS A 117 -16.45 20.57 -5.75
C LYS A 117 -17.58 19.94 -4.91
N ALA A 118 -17.45 19.94 -3.59
CA ALA A 118 -18.52 19.46 -2.72
C ALA A 118 -19.73 20.41 -2.78
N GLN A 119 -20.91 19.87 -3.03
CA GLN A 119 -22.17 20.64 -3.17
C GLN A 119 -22.75 20.91 -1.78
N LYS A 120 -23.33 22.11 -1.56
CA LYS A 120 -24.03 22.47 -0.32
C LYS A 120 -25.20 21.51 -0.07
N GLY A 121 -25.46 21.19 1.19
CA GLY A 121 -26.57 20.31 1.59
C GLY A 121 -26.30 18.80 1.45
N VAL A 122 -25.30 18.39 0.69
CA VAL A 122 -25.02 16.98 0.39
C VAL A 122 -24.11 16.35 1.45
N LEU A 123 -24.40 15.11 1.82
CA LEU A 123 -23.59 14.29 2.74
C LEU A 123 -22.51 13.52 1.98
N TYR A 124 -21.26 13.72 2.37
CA TYR A 124 -20.09 13.08 1.77
C TYR A 124 -19.30 12.26 2.79
N SER A 125 -18.69 11.17 2.34
CA SER A 125 -17.62 10.46 3.03
C SER A 125 -16.39 10.40 2.13
N TYR A 126 -15.22 10.47 2.72
CA TYR A 126 -13.93 10.49 2.02
C TYR A 126 -13.07 9.32 2.43
N ALA A 127 -12.25 8.87 1.50
CA ALA A 127 -11.21 7.88 1.74
C ALA A 127 -9.92 8.32 1.06
N VAL A 128 -8.79 7.95 1.65
CA VAL A 128 -7.46 8.22 1.12
C VAL A 128 -6.71 6.91 0.98
N LYS A 129 -6.07 6.68 -0.17
CA LYS A 129 -5.12 5.59 -0.38
C LYS A 129 -3.73 6.19 -0.59
N ALA A 130 -2.75 5.76 0.19
CA ALA A 130 -1.35 5.97 -0.14
C ALA A 130 -0.95 5.04 -1.29
N TYR A 131 0.03 5.43 -2.11
CA TYR A 131 0.60 4.56 -3.12
C TYR A 131 2.12 4.68 -3.21
N VAL A 132 2.74 3.61 -3.69
CA VAL A 132 4.11 3.57 -4.17
C VAL A 132 4.11 3.25 -5.65
N LYS A 133 5.07 3.82 -6.39
CA LYS A 133 5.29 3.52 -7.81
C LYS A 133 6.21 2.32 -7.93
N GLU A 134 5.88 1.41 -8.83
CA GLU A 134 6.67 0.26 -9.21
C GLU A 134 6.82 0.25 -10.74
N PRO A 135 7.79 -0.45 -11.31
CA PRO A 135 7.96 -0.55 -12.76
C PRO A 135 6.68 -0.98 -13.48
N TYR A 136 5.90 -1.85 -12.87
CA TYR A 136 4.65 -2.40 -13.43
C TYR A 136 3.38 -1.66 -13.00
N GLY A 137 3.51 -0.49 -12.36
CA GLY A 137 2.36 0.32 -11.95
C GLY A 137 2.42 0.83 -10.51
N LYS A 138 1.25 1.15 -9.95
CA LYS A 138 1.13 1.68 -8.59
C LYS A 138 0.56 0.64 -7.65
N VAL A 139 1.22 0.45 -6.50
CA VAL A 139 0.72 -0.39 -5.40
C VAL A 139 0.06 0.50 -4.36
N TYR A 140 -1.17 0.16 -3.97
CA TYR A 140 -1.99 1.00 -3.10
C TYR A 140 -2.18 0.40 -1.71
N SER A 141 -2.25 1.27 -0.70
CA SER A 141 -2.66 0.89 0.65
C SER A 141 -4.12 0.42 0.70
N ARG A 142 -4.47 -0.33 1.75
CA ARG A 142 -5.85 -0.39 2.23
C ARG A 142 -6.26 0.99 2.76
N TYR A 143 -7.56 1.20 2.99
CA TYR A 143 -8.08 2.46 3.51
C TYR A 143 -9.27 2.23 4.45
N THR A 144 -9.51 3.23 5.33
CA THR A 144 -10.75 3.37 6.08
C THR A 144 -11.40 4.68 5.65
N GLY A 145 -12.70 4.64 5.36
CA GLY A 145 -13.46 5.84 5.03
C GLY A 145 -13.70 6.73 6.25
N SER A 146 -13.93 8.01 6.03
CA SER A 146 -14.36 8.95 7.07
C SER A 146 -15.82 8.72 7.47
N SER A 147 -16.23 9.28 8.62
CA SER A 147 -17.63 9.57 8.88
C SER A 147 -18.21 10.49 7.80
N TYR A 148 -19.55 10.55 7.72
CA TYR A 148 -20.21 11.48 6.80
C TYR A 148 -20.14 12.92 7.33
N ILE A 149 -19.96 13.85 6.39
CA ILE A 149 -19.99 15.29 6.66
C ILE A 149 -20.91 15.98 5.66
N LYS A 150 -21.74 16.92 6.12
CA LYS A 150 -22.59 17.74 5.28
C LYS A 150 -21.84 19.00 4.85
N ARG A 151 -21.82 19.28 3.55
CA ARG A 151 -21.23 20.50 3.02
C ARG A 151 -22.11 21.70 3.29
#